data_c92a68a3bd03a8e476a026bbecb87d26
#
_entry.id   c92a68a3bd03a8e476a026bbecb87d26
#
_cell.length_a   1.000
_cell.length_b   1.000
_cell.length_c   1.000
_cell.angle_alpha   90.00
_cell.angle_beta   90.00
_cell.angle_gamma   90.00
#
_symmetry.space_group_name_H-M   'P 1'
#
loop_
_entity.id
_entity.type
_entity.pdbx_description
1 polymer ?
#
loop_
_entity_poly.entity_id
_entity_poly.type
_entity_poly.pdbx_seq_one_letter_code
_entity_poly.pdbx_strand_id
1 'polypeptide(L)'
;MNGRFYKECADPLSRRCASAALNRRRFTQAIGALFALPLAMRADLTFAQAKQLVLVDWGGDAMDAYAKAYGVPFEEETGIPVKMDGSGPTEGAVLAQVQSGSITWDIMDIDPFSAITLGKQGVVQPIDYSIVDRSKFRDGFGWDHATSAYFFSYVICYDTEVYGDRAPAGMADFFDMEAFPGKRAMYKWGVSSWEAAALADGASPDKLYPLDIDKAHERIRAFKDNVSVFWGGGSEVQAALLNGEASMAIAWNTRAKLIEQDSGGRIKYTWDQGLLQSGAFGVMKDNPGGRENAMKLLAAMQVPERELIMFDMLGQGPANPATDALIPEDQRRHNCVEPENAKRQIVVDMDWYSENYTAALDKYLAEIAA
;
A
#
# COMPACT_ATOMS: atom_id res chain seq x y z
N MET A 1 38.13 -42.90 26.45
CA MET A 1 37.50 -43.52 27.63
C MET A 1 35.99 -43.45 27.38
N ASN A 2 35.46 -44.58 26.98
CA ASN A 2 34.29 -45.32 27.47
C ASN A 2 32.99 -44.47 27.54
N GLY A 3 31.88 -44.86 26.99
CA GLY A 3 31.41 -46.11 26.38
C GLY A 3 29.91 -46.23 26.60
N ARG A 4 29.20 -46.63 25.53
CA ARG A 4 27.99 -47.48 25.51
C ARG A 4 26.84 -47.17 26.49
N PHE A 5 25.60 -47.03 25.96
CA PHE A 5 24.65 -48.15 26.00
C PHE A 5 23.46 -47.91 25.04
N TYR A 6 23.42 -48.73 24.01
CA TYR A 6 22.20 -49.13 23.29
C TYR A 6 21.37 -50.04 24.20
N LYS A 7 20.05 -49.92 24.17
CA LYS A 7 19.15 -51.06 24.41
C LYS A 7 17.95 -50.96 23.50
N GLU A 8 17.92 -51.87 22.55
CA GLU A 8 16.76 -52.37 21.84
C GLU A 8 15.65 -52.78 22.81
N CYS A 9 14.41 -52.57 22.40
CA CYS A 9 13.32 -53.50 22.76
C CYS A 9 12.51 -53.74 21.48
N ALA A 10 12.55 -55.02 21.12
CA ALA A 10 11.91 -55.65 19.99
C ALA A 10 10.39 -55.75 20.16
N ASP A 11 9.74 -55.76 19.00
CA ASP A 11 8.43 -56.24 18.62
C ASP A 11 7.93 -57.49 19.41
N PRO A 12 6.64 -57.77 19.58
CA PRO A 12 5.86 -58.32 18.48
C PRO A 12 4.36 -58.04 18.52
N LEU A 13 3.73 -57.84 17.35
CA LEU A 13 2.38 -58.34 17.04
C LEU A 13 2.08 -58.26 15.56
N SER A 14 2.65 -59.20 14.82
CA SER A 14 2.13 -59.66 13.55
C SER A 14 0.81 -60.41 13.79
N ARG A 15 -0.31 -59.99 13.25
CA ARG A 15 -1.40 -60.90 12.83
C ARG A 15 -2.40 -60.21 11.88
N ARG A 16 -2.37 -60.69 10.64
CA ARG A 16 -3.49 -60.90 9.72
C ARG A 16 -4.12 -59.66 9.08
N CYS A 17 -3.56 -59.25 7.97
CA CYS A 17 -4.35 -58.67 6.86
C CYS A 17 -5.03 -59.81 6.10
N ALA A 18 -6.32 -60.00 6.33
CA ALA A 18 -7.16 -60.82 5.46
C ALA A 18 -7.54 -59.97 4.26
N SER A 19 -7.00 -60.29 3.08
CA SER A 19 -7.39 -59.72 1.79
C SER A 19 -8.82 -60.15 1.46
N ALA A 20 -9.78 -59.24 1.62
CA ALA A 20 -11.12 -59.38 1.05
C ALA A 20 -11.09 -58.92 -0.40
N ALA A 21 -10.92 -59.86 -1.32
CA ALA A 21 -11.13 -59.63 -2.75
C ALA A 21 -12.59 -59.27 -2.99
N LEU A 22 -12.87 -58.02 -3.33
CA LEU A 22 -14.20 -57.54 -3.75
C LEU A 22 -14.48 -58.09 -5.16
N ASN A 23 -15.41 -59.05 -5.24
CA ASN A 23 -15.84 -59.71 -6.44
C ASN A 23 -16.64 -58.73 -7.30
N ARG A 24 -16.31 -58.56 -8.62
CA ARG A 24 -16.93 -57.66 -9.61
C ARG A 24 -18.45 -57.71 -9.66
N ARG A 25 -19.10 -58.81 -9.26
CA ARG A 25 -20.54 -58.98 -9.25
C ARG A 25 -21.26 -58.24 -8.08
N ARG A 26 -20.56 -57.88 -6.99
CA ARG A 26 -21.15 -57.10 -5.89
C ARG A 26 -20.99 -55.59 -6.08
N PHE A 27 -20.11 -55.17 -6.95
CA PHE A 27 -19.96 -53.74 -7.29
C PHE A 27 -21.06 -53.21 -8.19
N THR A 28 -21.59 -54.06 -9.07
CA THR A 28 -22.72 -53.71 -9.98
C THR A 28 -24.11 -53.68 -9.33
N GLN A 29 -24.27 -54.32 -8.15
CA GLN A 29 -25.55 -54.29 -7.42
C GLN A 29 -25.64 -53.11 -6.39
N ALA A 30 -24.54 -52.44 -6.08
CA ALA A 30 -24.52 -51.26 -5.20
C ALA A 30 -24.77 -49.94 -5.97
N ILE A 31 -24.67 -49.95 -7.31
CA ILE A 31 -24.90 -48.76 -8.16
C ILE A 31 -26.37 -48.63 -8.59
N GLY A 32 -27.17 -49.70 -8.46
CA GLY A 32 -28.57 -49.71 -8.88
C GLY A 32 -29.57 -49.14 -7.88
N ALA A 33 -29.19 -48.83 -6.63
CA ALA A 33 -30.12 -48.35 -5.60
C ALA A 33 -30.02 -46.83 -5.32
N LEU A 34 -29.19 -46.09 -6.06
CA LEU A 34 -28.98 -44.65 -5.89
C LEU A 34 -29.71 -43.75 -6.91
N PHE A 35 -30.50 -44.36 -7.81
CA PHE A 35 -31.19 -43.62 -8.89
C PHE A 35 -32.72 -43.50 -8.76
N ALA A 36 -33.28 -43.70 -7.54
CA ALA A 36 -34.70 -43.52 -7.32
C ALA A 36 -35.00 -42.63 -6.11
N LEU A 37 -34.39 -41.47 -6.05
CA LEU A 37 -34.90 -40.36 -5.24
C LEU A 37 -35.60 -39.38 -6.18
N PRO A 38 -36.83 -38.95 -5.83
CA PRO A 38 -37.60 -38.08 -6.68
C PRO A 38 -36.84 -36.74 -6.85
N LEU A 39 -36.89 -36.21 -8.08
CA LEU A 39 -36.27 -34.96 -8.53
C LEU A 39 -36.78 -33.69 -7.82
N ALA A 40 -37.50 -33.82 -6.71
CA ALA A 40 -38.15 -32.74 -5.97
C ALA A 40 -37.42 -32.28 -4.70
N MET A 41 -36.18 -32.78 -4.42
CA MET A 41 -35.36 -32.28 -3.35
C MET A 41 -33.93 -32.01 -3.82
N ARG A 42 -33.77 -31.32 -4.96
CA ARG A 42 -32.67 -30.41 -5.16
C ARG A 42 -33.04 -29.08 -4.52
N ALA A 43 -33.27 -29.10 -3.21
CA ALA A 43 -33.05 -27.90 -2.43
C ALA A 43 -31.62 -27.51 -2.66
N ASP A 44 -31.42 -26.34 -3.21
CA ASP A 44 -30.16 -25.66 -3.36
C ASP A 44 -29.37 -25.69 -2.05
N LEU A 45 -28.60 -26.77 -1.85
CA LEU A 45 -27.43 -26.74 -1.01
C LEU A 45 -26.31 -26.04 -1.78
N THR A 46 -26.59 -24.89 -2.37
CA THR A 46 -25.62 -23.83 -2.43
C THR A 46 -25.43 -23.43 -0.97
N PHE A 47 -24.54 -24.09 -0.26
CA PHE A 47 -23.73 -23.36 0.70
C PHE A 47 -23.16 -22.20 -0.13
N ALA A 48 -23.77 -21.05 -0.04
CA ALA A 48 -23.14 -19.81 -0.41
C ALA A 48 -21.91 -19.78 0.49
N GLN A 49 -20.80 -20.27 -0.05
CA GLN A 49 -19.48 -20.07 0.53
C GLN A 49 -19.45 -18.57 0.79
N ALA A 50 -19.40 -18.17 2.04
CA ALA A 50 -19.39 -16.76 2.40
C ALA A 50 -18.30 -16.13 1.53
N LYS A 51 -18.70 -15.30 0.58
CA LYS A 51 -17.77 -14.73 -0.39
C LYS A 51 -16.83 -13.85 0.41
N GLN A 52 -15.61 -14.29 0.60
CA GLN A 52 -14.57 -13.44 1.19
C GLN A 52 -14.20 -12.35 0.19
N LEU A 53 -13.72 -11.23 0.71
CA LEU A 53 -13.01 -10.21 -0.06
C LEU A 53 -11.51 -10.32 0.20
N VAL A 54 -10.71 -10.00 -0.81
CA VAL A 54 -9.26 -9.87 -0.70
C VAL A 54 -8.89 -8.42 -0.95
N LEU A 55 -8.33 -7.76 0.08
CA LEU A 55 -7.73 -6.45 -0.02
C LEU A 55 -6.22 -6.61 -0.12
N VAL A 56 -5.63 -6.19 -1.25
CA VAL A 56 -4.19 -6.20 -1.43
C VAL A 56 -3.61 -4.83 -1.10
N ASP A 57 -2.53 -4.84 -0.34
CA ASP A 57 -1.78 -3.66 0.11
C ASP A 57 -0.26 -3.85 -0.06
N TRP A 58 0.52 -2.89 0.43
CA TRP A 58 1.98 -2.88 0.28
C TRP A 58 2.73 -3.64 1.39
N GLY A 59 2.01 -4.39 2.21
CA GLY A 59 2.57 -5.26 3.25
C GLY A 59 3.04 -4.54 4.51
N GLY A 60 3.68 -5.30 5.40
CA GLY A 60 4.17 -4.78 6.68
C GLY A 60 3.04 -4.40 7.63
N ASP A 61 3.23 -3.32 8.39
CA ASP A 61 2.27 -2.84 9.40
C ASP A 61 0.91 -2.43 8.81
N ALA A 62 0.86 -2.17 7.50
CA ALA A 62 -0.38 -1.82 6.80
C ALA A 62 -1.40 -2.96 6.84
N MET A 63 -0.96 -4.22 6.72
CA MET A 63 -1.86 -5.38 6.78
C MET A 63 -2.64 -5.43 8.10
N ASP A 64 -1.95 -5.25 9.23
CA ASP A 64 -2.59 -5.28 10.55
C ASP A 64 -3.50 -4.05 10.74
N ALA A 65 -3.10 -2.89 10.25
CA ALA A 65 -3.90 -1.68 10.31
C ALA A 65 -5.19 -1.81 9.50
N TYR A 66 -5.12 -2.28 8.25
CA TYR A 66 -6.28 -2.53 7.40
C TYR A 66 -7.21 -3.61 7.98
N ALA A 67 -6.64 -4.69 8.50
CA ALA A 67 -7.44 -5.72 9.16
C ALA A 67 -8.22 -5.13 10.33
N LYS A 68 -7.56 -4.37 11.21
CA LYS A 68 -8.17 -3.77 12.40
C LYS A 68 -9.19 -2.66 12.07
N ALA A 69 -8.83 -1.78 11.13
CA ALA A 69 -9.66 -0.63 10.79
C ALA A 69 -10.86 -1.01 9.94
N TYR A 70 -10.69 -1.93 9.00
CA TYR A 70 -11.67 -2.21 7.96
C TYR A 70 -12.14 -3.65 7.93
N GLY A 71 -11.21 -4.62 7.97
CA GLY A 71 -11.53 -6.03 7.77
C GLY A 71 -12.43 -6.59 8.87
N VAL A 72 -12.00 -6.51 10.11
CA VAL A 72 -12.73 -7.05 11.27
C VAL A 72 -14.10 -6.36 11.43
N PRO A 73 -14.21 -5.02 11.44
CA PRO A 73 -15.51 -4.37 11.56
C PRO A 73 -16.47 -4.70 10.41
N PHE A 74 -15.96 -4.82 9.19
CA PHE A 74 -16.80 -5.17 8.05
C PHE A 74 -17.32 -6.60 8.12
N GLU A 75 -16.50 -7.56 8.56
CA GLU A 75 -16.91 -8.95 8.78
C GLU A 75 -17.96 -9.05 9.89
N GLU A 76 -17.79 -8.31 10.99
CA GLU A 76 -18.78 -8.26 12.08
C GLU A 76 -20.13 -7.70 11.62
N GLU A 77 -20.15 -6.71 10.74
CA GLU A 77 -21.37 -6.07 10.23
C GLU A 77 -22.08 -6.88 9.14
N THR A 78 -21.32 -7.60 8.31
CA THR A 78 -21.86 -8.20 7.08
C THR A 78 -21.75 -9.71 7.03
N GLY A 79 -20.95 -10.33 7.88
CA GLY A 79 -20.58 -11.73 7.81
C GLY A 79 -19.66 -12.09 6.64
N ILE A 80 -19.08 -11.11 5.95
CA ILE A 80 -18.16 -11.31 4.82
C ILE A 80 -16.71 -11.12 5.30
N PRO A 81 -15.89 -12.18 5.35
CA PRO A 81 -14.48 -12.07 5.72
C PRO A 81 -13.69 -11.19 4.75
N VAL A 82 -12.76 -10.41 5.26
CA VAL A 82 -11.80 -9.65 4.47
C VAL A 82 -10.39 -10.15 4.75
N LYS A 83 -9.77 -10.75 3.73
CA LYS A 83 -8.38 -11.23 3.79
C LYS A 83 -7.44 -10.14 3.31
N MET A 84 -6.37 -9.88 4.08
CA MET A 84 -5.29 -8.99 3.66
C MET A 84 -4.25 -9.77 2.82
N ASP A 85 -3.72 -9.14 1.77
CA ASP A 85 -2.64 -9.64 0.92
C ASP A 85 -1.58 -8.55 0.78
N GLY A 86 -0.41 -8.77 1.35
CA GLY A 86 0.68 -7.78 1.38
C GLY A 86 1.65 -7.89 0.21
N SER A 87 1.23 -8.47 -0.92
CA SER A 87 2.13 -8.70 -2.07
C SER A 87 2.42 -7.45 -2.93
N GLY A 88 1.66 -6.37 -2.75
CA GLY A 88 1.81 -5.10 -3.46
C GLY A 88 1.10 -5.09 -4.82
N PRO A 89 0.09 -4.24 -5.03
CA PRO A 89 -0.69 -4.18 -6.25
C PRO A 89 -0.03 -3.31 -7.34
N THR A 90 1.19 -3.66 -7.74
CA THR A 90 1.85 -2.99 -8.87
C THR A 90 1.04 -3.18 -10.15
N GLU A 91 1.11 -2.25 -11.11
CA GLU A 91 0.43 -2.37 -12.40
C GLU A 91 0.76 -3.68 -13.11
N GLY A 92 2.04 -4.10 -13.06
CA GLY A 92 2.48 -5.36 -13.63
C GLY A 92 1.82 -6.58 -12.99
N ALA A 93 1.66 -6.59 -11.66
CA ALA A 93 1.00 -7.67 -10.93
C ALA A 93 -0.51 -7.73 -11.24
N VAL A 94 -1.16 -6.58 -11.35
CA VAL A 94 -2.57 -6.44 -11.74
C VAL A 94 -2.77 -7.00 -13.15
N LEU A 95 -1.95 -6.56 -14.12
CA LEU A 95 -2.04 -7.02 -15.51
C LEU A 95 -1.75 -8.51 -15.65
N ALA A 96 -0.82 -9.06 -14.85
CA ALA A 96 -0.52 -10.49 -14.86
C ALA A 96 -1.72 -11.34 -14.42
N GLN A 97 -2.50 -10.92 -13.41
CA GLN A 97 -3.73 -11.60 -13.01
C GLN A 97 -4.76 -11.61 -14.14
N VAL A 98 -4.96 -10.47 -14.81
CA VAL A 98 -5.91 -10.36 -15.92
C VAL A 98 -5.47 -11.22 -17.10
N GLN A 99 -4.19 -11.18 -17.48
CA GLN A 99 -3.64 -11.97 -18.58
C GLN A 99 -3.72 -13.48 -18.33
N SER A 100 -3.53 -13.90 -17.08
CA SER A 100 -3.66 -15.32 -16.70
C SER A 100 -5.12 -15.79 -16.61
N GLY A 101 -6.08 -14.88 -16.57
CA GLY A 101 -7.49 -15.17 -16.29
C GLY A 101 -7.76 -15.67 -14.86
N SER A 102 -6.81 -15.47 -13.95
CA SER A 102 -6.92 -15.89 -12.55
C SER A 102 -6.86 -14.66 -11.63
N ILE A 103 -8.02 -14.04 -11.44
CA ILE A 103 -8.14 -12.88 -10.56
C ILE A 103 -8.37 -13.36 -9.13
N THR A 104 -7.52 -12.91 -8.20
CA THR A 104 -7.55 -13.29 -6.79
C THR A 104 -7.78 -12.11 -5.86
N TRP A 105 -7.62 -10.88 -6.35
CA TRP A 105 -7.83 -9.65 -5.60
C TRP A 105 -9.19 -9.02 -5.87
N ASP A 106 -9.76 -8.40 -4.87
CA ASP A 106 -11.02 -7.65 -4.97
C ASP A 106 -10.76 -6.14 -4.95
N ILE A 107 -10.08 -5.67 -3.92
CA ILE A 107 -9.76 -4.26 -3.69
C ILE A 107 -8.25 -4.11 -3.60
N MET A 108 -7.72 -3.06 -4.19
CA MET A 108 -6.30 -2.76 -4.24
C MET A 108 -6.02 -1.39 -3.62
N ASP A 109 -5.07 -1.35 -2.68
CA ASP A 109 -4.42 -0.10 -2.24
C ASP A 109 -3.39 0.31 -3.31
N ILE A 110 -3.76 1.21 -4.18
CA ILE A 110 -3.03 1.54 -5.40
C ILE A 110 -2.86 3.06 -5.52
N ASP A 111 -1.87 3.50 -6.29
CA ASP A 111 -1.77 4.92 -6.61
C ASP A 111 -2.93 5.38 -7.52
N PRO A 112 -3.49 6.58 -7.30
CA PRO A 112 -4.60 7.08 -8.12
C PRO A 112 -4.28 7.07 -9.61
N PHE A 113 -3.08 7.49 -10.02
CA PHE A 113 -2.67 7.51 -11.41
C PHE A 113 -2.64 6.12 -12.05
N SER A 114 -2.20 5.10 -11.31
CA SER A 114 -2.24 3.71 -11.76
C SER A 114 -3.68 3.21 -11.90
N ALA A 115 -4.56 3.54 -10.94
CA ALA A 115 -5.97 3.17 -11.04
C ALA A 115 -6.66 3.84 -12.24
N ILE A 116 -6.34 5.10 -12.55
CA ILE A 116 -6.83 5.82 -13.72
C ILE A 116 -6.36 5.13 -15.01
N THR A 117 -5.06 4.82 -15.10
CA THR A 117 -4.45 4.14 -16.25
C THR A 117 -5.07 2.76 -16.49
N LEU A 118 -5.15 1.94 -15.45
CA LEU A 118 -5.75 0.59 -15.51
C LEU A 118 -7.26 0.64 -15.74
N GLY A 119 -7.93 1.68 -15.28
CA GLY A 119 -9.34 1.94 -15.57
C GLY A 119 -9.59 2.23 -17.06
N LYS A 120 -8.76 3.08 -17.69
CA LYS A 120 -8.79 3.33 -19.13
C LYS A 120 -8.56 2.04 -19.95
N GLN A 121 -7.80 1.10 -19.41
CA GLN A 121 -7.57 -0.23 -20.01
C GLN A 121 -8.71 -1.24 -19.73
N GLY A 122 -9.69 -0.87 -18.91
CA GLY A 122 -10.82 -1.73 -18.55
C GLY A 122 -10.46 -2.86 -17.58
N VAL A 123 -9.37 -2.72 -16.82
CA VAL A 123 -8.86 -3.68 -15.82
C VAL A 123 -9.37 -3.38 -14.42
N VAL A 124 -9.51 -2.09 -14.10
CA VAL A 124 -10.13 -1.59 -12.87
C VAL A 124 -11.54 -1.11 -13.20
N GLN A 125 -12.52 -1.55 -12.43
CA GLN A 125 -13.91 -1.19 -12.70
C GLN A 125 -14.27 0.19 -12.14
N PRO A 126 -15.27 0.87 -12.73
CA PRO A 126 -15.73 2.16 -12.20
C PRO A 126 -16.31 2.00 -10.79
N ILE A 127 -16.06 2.99 -9.96
CA ILE A 127 -16.63 3.11 -8.61
C ILE A 127 -18.15 3.34 -8.71
N ASP A 128 -18.91 2.67 -7.87
CA ASP A 128 -20.35 2.86 -7.77
C ASP A 128 -20.66 3.93 -6.71
N TYR A 129 -20.75 5.17 -7.15
CA TYR A 129 -21.07 6.30 -6.28
C TYR A 129 -22.53 6.35 -5.80
N SER A 130 -23.34 5.35 -6.14
CA SER A 130 -24.63 5.13 -5.48
C SER A 130 -24.49 4.35 -4.15
N ILE A 131 -23.35 3.67 -3.96
CA ILE A 131 -23.00 2.91 -2.76
C ILE A 131 -21.91 3.64 -1.96
N VAL A 132 -20.86 4.07 -2.64
CA VAL A 132 -19.75 4.85 -2.06
C VAL A 132 -20.13 6.34 -2.08
N ASP A 133 -20.12 6.98 -0.93
CA ASP A 133 -20.51 8.39 -0.83
C ASP A 133 -19.35 9.32 -1.21
N ARG A 134 -19.43 9.90 -2.41
CA ARG A 134 -18.40 10.82 -2.92
C ARG A 134 -18.23 12.07 -2.06
N SER A 135 -19.27 12.51 -1.35
CA SER A 135 -19.22 13.71 -0.51
C SER A 135 -18.37 13.56 0.75
N LYS A 136 -17.99 12.32 1.08
CA LYS A 136 -17.09 12.00 2.20
C LYS A 136 -15.61 12.10 1.83
N PHE A 137 -15.27 12.37 0.59
CA PHE A 137 -13.89 12.64 0.19
C PHE A 137 -13.61 14.14 0.20
N ARG A 138 -12.34 14.50 0.37
CA ARG A 138 -11.88 15.87 0.19
C ARG A 138 -12.06 16.29 -1.27
N ASP A 139 -12.34 17.58 -1.49
CA ASP A 139 -12.55 18.13 -2.82
C ASP A 139 -11.37 17.83 -3.76
N GLY A 140 -11.67 17.35 -4.96
CA GLY A 140 -10.68 16.97 -5.96
C GLY A 140 -10.13 15.55 -5.82
N PHE A 141 -10.48 14.81 -4.76
CA PHE A 141 -9.95 13.46 -4.50
C PHE A 141 -11.03 12.39 -4.57
N GLY A 142 -11.45 12.06 -5.76
CA GLY A 142 -12.37 10.98 -6.07
C GLY A 142 -12.47 10.84 -7.58
N TRP A 143 -12.09 9.69 -8.08
CA TRP A 143 -11.97 9.41 -9.52
C TRP A 143 -13.02 8.41 -9.97
N ASP A 144 -13.19 8.25 -11.28
CA ASP A 144 -14.16 7.31 -11.81
C ASP A 144 -13.78 5.85 -11.49
N HIS A 145 -12.49 5.54 -11.39
CA HIS A 145 -11.99 4.18 -11.18
C HIS A 145 -11.26 3.99 -9.84
N ALA A 146 -11.28 4.98 -8.97
CA ALA A 146 -10.67 4.89 -7.65
C ALA A 146 -11.38 5.79 -6.64
N THR A 147 -11.36 5.40 -5.37
CA THR A 147 -11.71 6.28 -4.26
C THR A 147 -10.44 6.83 -3.64
N SER A 148 -10.50 8.03 -3.02
CA SER A 148 -9.47 8.39 -2.06
C SER A 148 -9.46 7.37 -0.92
N ALA A 149 -8.28 6.90 -0.54
CA ALA A 149 -8.12 5.95 0.53
C ALA A 149 -7.61 6.63 1.82
N TYR A 150 -6.61 7.45 1.66
CA TYR A 150 -5.90 8.18 2.70
C TYR A 150 -5.00 9.22 2.05
N PHE A 151 -4.38 10.05 2.87
CA PHE A 151 -3.35 10.98 2.43
C PHE A 151 -2.02 10.65 3.08
N PHE A 152 -0.96 10.91 2.36
CA PHE A 152 0.41 10.88 2.85
C PHE A 152 1.25 11.92 2.11
N SER A 153 2.44 12.16 2.61
CA SER A 153 3.35 13.13 1.99
C SER A 153 4.75 12.60 1.97
N TYR A 154 5.49 12.95 0.94
CA TYR A 154 6.93 12.85 0.98
C TYR A 154 7.49 14.09 1.67
N VAL A 155 8.21 13.88 2.75
CA VAL A 155 8.76 14.92 3.62
C VAL A 155 10.27 14.78 3.72
N ILE A 156 10.96 15.86 4.05
CA ILE A 156 12.39 15.80 4.31
C ILE A 156 12.60 15.41 5.77
N CYS A 157 13.18 14.22 5.98
CA CYS A 157 13.71 13.78 7.26
C CYS A 157 15.17 14.18 7.40
N TYR A 158 15.60 14.61 8.59
CA TYR A 158 16.96 15.07 8.84
C TYR A 158 17.44 14.72 10.23
N ASP A 159 18.75 14.45 10.36
CA ASP A 159 19.39 14.08 11.61
C ASP A 159 19.89 15.33 12.37
N THR A 160 19.32 15.57 13.55
CA THR A 160 19.69 16.72 14.38
C THR A 160 21.07 16.61 15.01
N GLU A 161 21.65 15.42 15.12
CA GLU A 161 23.06 15.29 15.54
C GLU A 161 24.03 15.80 14.47
N VAL A 162 23.62 15.75 13.19
CA VAL A 162 24.43 16.26 12.08
C VAL A 162 24.21 17.76 11.85
N TYR A 163 22.95 18.21 11.93
CA TYR A 163 22.58 19.58 11.52
C TYR A 163 22.20 20.52 12.68
N GLY A 164 22.18 20.00 13.91
CA GLY A 164 21.72 20.77 15.09
C GLY A 164 20.27 21.18 14.95
N ASP A 165 19.95 22.41 15.32
CA ASP A 165 18.61 22.98 15.22
C ASP A 165 18.27 23.52 13.81
N ARG A 166 19.16 23.36 12.85
CA ARG A 166 18.96 23.83 11.48
C ARG A 166 18.14 22.82 10.68
N ALA A 167 16.83 23.06 10.63
CA ALA A 167 15.95 22.32 9.76
C ALA A 167 16.12 22.75 8.30
N PRO A 168 16.04 21.81 7.32
CA PRO A 168 15.95 22.17 5.90
C PRO A 168 14.63 22.92 5.63
N ALA A 169 14.71 23.98 4.84
CA ALA A 169 13.57 24.83 4.50
C ALA A 169 12.84 24.39 3.23
N GLY A 170 13.38 23.40 2.51
CA GLY A 170 12.79 22.87 1.29
C GLY A 170 13.73 21.97 0.50
N MET A 171 13.30 21.62 -0.73
CA MET A 171 14.02 20.65 -1.56
C MET A 171 15.38 21.15 -2.04
N ALA A 172 15.59 22.47 -2.14
CA ALA A 172 16.91 23.02 -2.45
C ALA A 172 17.96 22.62 -1.40
N ASP A 173 17.61 22.67 -0.12
CA ASP A 173 18.48 22.28 0.99
C ASP A 173 18.82 20.77 0.96
N PHE A 174 17.90 19.95 0.48
CA PHE A 174 18.17 18.52 0.30
C PHE A 174 19.32 18.28 -0.69
N PHE A 175 19.45 19.09 -1.73
CA PHE A 175 20.50 18.99 -2.75
C PHE A 175 21.76 19.84 -2.42
N ASP A 176 21.72 20.66 -1.38
CA ASP A 176 22.86 21.49 -0.98
C ASP A 176 23.81 20.71 -0.05
N MET A 177 24.91 20.20 -0.62
CA MET A 177 25.91 19.43 0.12
C MET A 177 26.89 20.31 0.91
N GLU A 178 26.96 21.61 0.62
CA GLU A 178 27.79 22.55 1.36
C GLU A 178 27.08 22.98 2.66
N ALA A 179 25.83 23.42 2.55
CA ALA A 179 25.05 23.83 3.70
C ALA A 179 24.62 22.64 4.57
N PHE A 180 24.30 21.50 3.95
CA PHE A 180 23.84 20.29 4.61
C PHE A 180 24.69 19.07 4.20
N PRO A 181 25.88 18.88 4.79
CA PRO A 181 26.78 17.78 4.45
C PRO A 181 26.21 16.43 4.85
N GLY A 182 26.71 15.33 4.26
CA GLY A 182 26.33 13.95 4.57
C GLY A 182 25.52 13.30 3.45
N LYS A 183 25.33 11.99 3.53
CA LYS A 183 24.65 11.21 2.49
C LYS A 183 23.13 11.38 2.54
N ARG A 184 22.50 11.06 1.41
CA ARG A 184 21.05 11.17 1.20
C ARG A 184 20.43 9.80 0.96
N ALA A 185 19.14 9.67 1.30
CA ALA A 185 18.30 8.59 0.82
C ALA A 185 17.15 9.17 -0.03
N MET A 186 16.95 8.60 -1.23
CA MET A 186 15.93 9.03 -2.20
C MET A 186 15.02 7.88 -2.60
N TYR A 187 13.81 8.18 -3.04
CA TYR A 187 12.86 7.17 -3.47
C TYR A 187 13.17 6.69 -4.90
N LYS A 188 13.28 5.38 -5.07
CA LYS A 188 13.67 4.77 -6.35
C LYS A 188 12.56 4.70 -7.38
N TRP A 189 11.32 4.97 -7.01
CA TRP A 189 10.18 4.89 -7.91
C TRP A 189 9.79 6.24 -8.53
N GLY A 190 10.65 7.24 -8.43
CA GLY A 190 10.57 8.50 -9.15
C GLY A 190 9.68 9.56 -8.51
N VAL A 191 8.47 9.21 -8.09
CA VAL A 191 7.57 10.15 -7.39
C VAL A 191 8.31 10.81 -6.23
N SER A 192 8.16 12.09 -6.04
CA SER A 192 8.92 12.93 -5.11
C SER A 192 10.36 13.25 -5.52
N SER A 193 11.07 12.33 -6.15
CA SER A 193 12.47 12.57 -6.57
C SER A 193 12.53 13.57 -7.73
N TRP A 194 11.60 13.49 -8.66
CA TRP A 194 11.52 14.41 -9.80
C TRP A 194 11.09 15.81 -9.39
N GLU A 195 10.06 15.92 -8.52
CA GLU A 195 9.61 17.18 -7.95
C GLU A 195 10.71 17.84 -7.13
N ALA A 196 11.40 17.06 -6.29
CA ALA A 196 12.49 17.57 -5.47
C ALA A 196 13.63 18.14 -6.33
N ALA A 197 13.98 17.46 -7.42
CA ALA A 197 14.99 17.93 -8.36
C ALA A 197 14.55 19.24 -9.06
N ALA A 198 13.30 19.30 -9.53
CA ALA A 198 12.75 20.49 -10.18
C ALA A 198 12.69 21.70 -9.22
N LEU A 199 12.26 21.48 -7.97
CA LEU A 199 12.23 22.52 -6.94
C LEU A 199 13.62 23.00 -6.56
N ALA A 200 14.60 22.09 -6.49
CA ALA A 200 15.99 22.43 -6.22
C ALA A 200 16.61 23.28 -7.35
N ASP A 201 16.16 23.11 -8.59
CA ASP A 201 16.56 23.92 -9.75
C ASP A 201 15.75 25.22 -9.88
N GLY A 202 14.92 25.55 -8.88
CA GLY A 202 14.22 26.82 -8.78
C GLY A 202 12.83 26.84 -9.43
N ALA A 203 12.22 25.66 -9.71
CA ALA A 203 10.83 25.62 -10.12
C ALA A 203 9.95 26.20 -9.02
N SER A 204 8.96 27.04 -9.43
CA SER A 204 7.99 27.56 -8.47
C SER A 204 7.01 26.48 -8.05
N PRO A 205 6.71 26.33 -6.74
CA PRO A 205 5.70 25.39 -6.25
C PRO A 205 4.35 25.49 -6.99
N ASP A 206 3.89 26.70 -7.28
CA ASP A 206 2.60 26.95 -7.96
C ASP A 206 2.62 26.60 -9.45
N LYS A 207 3.79 26.31 -10.03
CA LYS A 207 3.99 26.00 -11.45
C LYS A 207 4.90 24.80 -11.65
N LEU A 208 4.82 23.85 -10.73
CA LEU A 208 5.68 22.68 -10.75
C LEU A 208 5.31 21.74 -11.91
N TYR A 209 4.03 21.64 -12.23
CA TYR A 209 3.54 20.81 -13.33
C TYR A 209 3.16 21.64 -14.57
N PRO A 210 3.41 21.08 -15.79
CA PRO A 210 4.01 19.77 -16.06
C PRO A 210 5.50 19.73 -15.69
N LEU A 211 5.96 18.58 -15.13
CA LEU A 211 7.37 18.40 -14.79
C LEU A 211 8.24 18.32 -16.06
N ASP A 212 9.37 19.02 -16.05
CA ASP A 212 10.46 18.80 -17.01
C ASP A 212 11.29 17.58 -16.56
N ILE A 213 10.85 16.41 -17.00
CA ILE A 213 11.45 15.13 -16.60
C ILE A 213 12.92 15.04 -17.03
N ASP A 214 13.30 15.59 -18.18
CA ASP A 214 14.68 15.52 -18.66
C ASP A 214 15.61 16.32 -17.76
N LYS A 215 15.20 17.51 -17.33
CA LYS A 215 15.96 18.31 -16.34
C LYS A 215 16.01 17.65 -14.97
N ALA A 216 14.88 17.11 -14.50
CA ALA A 216 14.84 16.40 -13.23
C ALA A 216 15.80 15.21 -13.22
N HIS A 217 15.83 14.41 -14.29
CA HIS A 217 16.78 13.32 -14.46
C HIS A 217 18.24 13.80 -14.53
N GLU A 218 18.52 14.88 -15.24
CA GLU A 218 19.88 15.46 -15.30
C GLU A 218 20.35 15.89 -13.90
N ARG A 219 19.49 16.56 -13.12
CA ARG A 219 19.79 16.96 -11.75
C ARG A 219 20.07 15.75 -10.84
N ILE A 220 19.26 14.72 -10.91
CA ILE A 220 19.42 13.51 -10.09
C ILE A 220 20.68 12.77 -10.49
N ARG A 221 20.99 12.65 -11.80
CA ARG A 221 22.20 12.03 -12.31
C ARG A 221 23.47 12.74 -11.78
N ALA A 222 23.47 14.07 -11.78
CA ALA A 222 24.57 14.85 -11.24
C ALA A 222 24.72 14.72 -9.71
N PHE A 223 23.66 14.34 -9.01
CA PHE A 223 23.62 14.25 -7.55
C PHE A 223 23.80 12.82 -7.01
N LYS A 224 23.60 11.79 -7.82
CA LYS A 224 23.45 10.38 -7.37
C LYS A 224 24.61 9.86 -6.51
N ASP A 225 25.84 10.35 -6.71
CA ASP A 225 26.99 9.96 -5.91
C ASP A 225 26.88 10.39 -4.42
N ASN A 226 25.98 11.33 -4.12
CA ASN A 226 25.65 11.75 -2.76
C ASN A 226 24.54 10.91 -2.13
N VAL A 227 23.88 10.05 -2.90
CA VAL A 227 22.81 9.17 -2.44
C VAL A 227 23.41 7.84 -2.00
N SER A 228 23.24 7.48 -0.72
CA SER A 228 23.67 6.17 -0.19
C SER A 228 22.64 5.08 -0.46
N VAL A 229 21.34 5.45 -0.50
CA VAL A 229 20.25 4.51 -0.67
C VAL A 229 19.17 5.09 -1.59
N PHE A 230 18.92 4.41 -2.71
CA PHE A 230 17.68 4.57 -3.46
C PHE A 230 16.66 3.54 -2.93
N TRP A 231 15.87 3.95 -1.94
CA TRP A 231 15.00 3.07 -1.22
C TRP A 231 13.71 2.74 -1.99
N GLY A 232 13.28 1.50 -1.88
CA GLY A 232 12.05 1.00 -2.52
C GLY A 232 10.90 0.72 -1.57
N GLY A 233 11.19 0.64 -0.27
CA GLY A 233 10.22 0.37 0.78
C GLY A 233 10.55 1.13 2.06
N GLY A 234 9.53 1.35 2.91
CA GLY A 234 9.66 2.20 4.10
C GLY A 234 10.70 1.72 5.12
N SER A 235 10.91 0.41 5.24
CA SER A 235 11.92 -0.17 6.13
C SER A 235 13.36 0.17 5.70
N GLU A 236 13.61 0.31 4.40
CA GLU A 236 14.95 0.66 3.87
C GLU A 236 15.33 2.09 4.26
N VAL A 237 14.44 3.07 4.04
CA VAL A 237 14.71 4.47 4.41
C VAL A 237 14.80 4.65 5.92
N GLN A 238 13.99 3.91 6.69
CA GLN A 238 14.04 3.90 8.14
C GLN A 238 15.40 3.39 8.63
N ALA A 239 15.86 2.25 8.12
CA ALA A 239 17.18 1.70 8.44
C ALA A 239 18.30 2.66 8.07
N ALA A 240 18.28 3.25 6.86
CA ALA A 240 19.30 4.18 6.38
C ALA A 240 19.48 5.39 7.30
N LEU A 241 18.37 5.96 7.81
CA LEU A 241 18.41 7.09 8.73
C LEU A 241 18.83 6.68 10.14
N LEU A 242 18.24 5.61 10.70
CA LEU A 242 18.53 5.16 12.06
C LEU A 242 19.97 4.71 12.24
N ASN A 243 20.55 4.06 11.21
CA ASN A 243 21.94 3.59 11.22
C ASN A 243 22.97 4.67 10.80
N GLY A 244 22.53 5.86 10.40
CA GLY A 244 23.40 6.93 9.97
C GLY A 244 24.00 6.74 8.57
N GLU A 245 23.47 5.83 7.75
CA GLU A 245 23.85 5.66 6.34
C GLU A 245 23.44 6.87 5.49
N ALA A 246 22.35 7.54 5.89
CA ALA A 246 21.93 8.82 5.36
C ALA A 246 21.68 9.80 6.50
N SER A 247 22.11 11.06 6.32
CA SER A 247 21.82 12.15 7.28
C SER A 247 20.54 12.90 6.95
N MET A 248 20.05 12.76 5.71
CA MET A 248 18.81 13.38 5.24
C MET A 248 18.13 12.45 4.22
N ALA A 249 16.82 12.39 4.25
CA ALA A 249 16.04 11.58 3.32
C ALA A 249 14.76 12.28 2.91
N ILE A 250 14.30 12.04 1.67
CA ILE A 250 12.91 12.25 1.29
C ILE A 250 12.19 10.95 1.59
N ALA A 251 11.24 10.97 2.53
CA ALA A 251 10.54 9.77 3.01
C ALA A 251 9.04 10.02 3.19
N TRP A 252 8.24 8.97 3.24
CA TRP A 252 6.82 9.11 3.59
C TRP A 252 6.67 9.63 5.03
N ASN A 253 5.77 10.58 5.26
CA ASN A 253 5.49 11.09 6.60
C ASN A 253 5.06 9.98 7.57
N THR A 254 4.41 8.94 7.06
CA THR A 254 4.03 7.74 7.81
C THR A 254 5.25 7.02 8.40
N ARG A 255 6.37 6.97 7.66
CA ARG A 255 7.65 6.46 8.15
C ARG A 255 8.40 7.51 8.96
N ALA A 256 8.33 8.78 8.58
CA ALA A 256 8.97 9.87 9.31
C ALA A 256 8.50 9.95 10.77
N LYS A 257 7.19 9.76 11.02
CA LYS A 257 6.61 9.64 12.37
C LYS A 257 7.26 8.52 13.18
N LEU A 258 7.38 7.32 12.59
CA LEU A 258 8.01 6.16 13.27
C LEU A 258 9.50 6.38 13.48
N ILE A 259 10.22 6.91 12.49
CA ILE A 259 11.65 7.23 12.59
C ILE A 259 11.92 8.26 13.70
N GLU A 260 11.08 9.30 13.82
CA GLU A 260 11.17 10.26 14.90
C GLU A 260 11.02 9.59 16.28
N GLN A 261 10.04 8.69 16.42
CA GLN A 261 9.80 7.93 17.64
C GLN A 261 10.96 6.98 17.96
N ASP A 262 11.37 6.15 17.00
CA ASP A 262 12.41 5.15 17.18
C ASP A 262 13.80 5.75 17.44
N SER A 263 14.05 6.96 16.91
CA SER A 263 15.29 7.71 17.15
C SER A 263 15.28 8.52 18.45
N GLY A 264 14.18 8.49 19.22
CA GLY A 264 14.01 9.33 20.41
C GLY A 264 14.01 10.83 20.09
N GLY A 265 13.57 11.21 18.89
CA GLY A 265 13.54 12.60 18.42
C GLY A 265 14.86 13.11 17.82
N ARG A 266 15.88 12.25 17.67
CA ARG A 266 17.13 12.59 16.97
C ARG A 266 16.88 12.92 15.51
N ILE A 267 16.07 12.11 14.83
CA ILE A 267 15.67 12.37 13.46
C ILE A 267 14.31 13.07 13.50
N LYS A 268 14.27 14.23 12.86
CA LYS A 268 13.05 15.04 12.70
C LYS A 268 12.66 15.13 11.25
N TYR A 269 11.50 15.70 10.97
CA TYR A 269 11.06 15.98 9.60
C TYR A 269 10.37 17.34 9.52
N THR A 270 10.28 17.87 8.29
CA THR A 270 9.59 19.14 7.99
C THR A 270 8.54 18.95 6.93
N TRP A 271 7.46 19.75 7.01
CA TRP A 271 6.41 19.81 6.00
C TRP A 271 6.73 20.80 4.87
N ASP A 272 7.83 21.58 4.99
CA ASP A 272 8.18 22.61 4.00
C ASP A 272 8.52 21.97 2.66
N GLN A 273 7.76 22.37 1.63
CA GLN A 273 7.78 21.76 0.30
C GLN A 273 7.55 20.24 0.32
N GLY A 274 6.85 19.71 1.34
CA GLY A 274 6.36 18.35 1.32
C GLY A 274 5.47 18.11 0.10
N LEU A 275 5.45 16.89 -0.40
CA LEU A 275 4.69 16.52 -1.60
C LEU A 275 3.50 15.68 -1.17
N LEU A 276 2.33 16.33 -1.07
CA LEU A 276 1.08 15.72 -0.61
C LEU A 276 0.48 14.86 -1.71
N GLN A 277 0.22 13.62 -1.39
CA GLN A 277 -0.38 12.64 -2.29
C GLN A 277 -1.55 11.92 -1.61
N SER A 278 -2.58 11.59 -2.37
CA SER A 278 -3.61 10.63 -1.95
C SER A 278 -3.17 9.22 -2.32
N GLY A 279 -3.37 8.26 -1.42
CA GLY A 279 -3.53 6.85 -1.80
C GLY A 279 -4.93 6.63 -2.35
N ALA A 280 -5.15 5.49 -3.00
CA ALA A 280 -6.44 5.17 -3.57
C ALA A 280 -6.82 3.70 -3.37
N PHE A 281 -8.12 3.42 -3.36
CA PHE A 281 -8.63 2.07 -3.50
C PHE A 281 -9.27 1.90 -4.89
N GLY A 282 -8.74 0.95 -5.65
CA GLY A 282 -9.33 0.48 -6.90
C GLY A 282 -9.97 -0.89 -6.73
N VAL A 283 -10.96 -1.22 -7.57
CA VAL A 283 -11.64 -2.52 -7.56
C VAL A 283 -11.31 -3.27 -8.85
N MET A 284 -10.77 -4.48 -8.72
CA MET A 284 -10.47 -5.34 -9.86
C MET A 284 -11.72 -5.65 -10.67
N LYS A 285 -11.62 -5.60 -11.99
CA LYS A 285 -12.67 -6.13 -12.85
C LYS A 285 -12.79 -7.64 -12.65
N ASP A 286 -14.02 -8.15 -12.64
CA ASP A 286 -14.33 -9.57 -12.46
C ASP A 286 -13.80 -10.15 -11.12
N ASN A 287 -13.69 -9.32 -10.10
CA ASN A 287 -13.23 -9.66 -8.77
C ASN A 287 -14.06 -10.79 -8.14
N PRO A 288 -13.42 -11.79 -7.48
CA PRO A 288 -14.09 -13.01 -7.01
C PRO A 288 -15.13 -12.78 -5.92
N GLY A 289 -14.93 -11.81 -5.02
CA GLY A 289 -15.88 -11.43 -3.97
C GLY A 289 -17.14 -10.71 -4.48
N GLY A 290 -17.09 -10.23 -5.73
CA GLY A 290 -18.19 -9.55 -6.41
C GLY A 290 -18.19 -8.04 -6.20
N ARG A 291 -18.57 -7.31 -7.26
CA ARG A 291 -18.57 -5.85 -7.30
C ARG A 291 -19.31 -5.20 -6.15
N GLU A 292 -20.54 -5.67 -5.87
CA GLU A 292 -21.37 -5.08 -4.81
C GLU A 292 -20.72 -5.17 -3.43
N ASN A 293 -20.14 -6.32 -3.09
CA ASN A 293 -19.45 -6.51 -1.80
C ASN A 293 -18.19 -5.63 -1.70
N ALA A 294 -17.42 -5.51 -2.80
CA ALA A 294 -16.27 -4.63 -2.82
C ALA A 294 -16.68 -3.15 -2.62
N MET A 295 -17.74 -2.68 -3.29
CA MET A 295 -18.25 -1.32 -3.10
C MET A 295 -18.77 -1.08 -1.69
N LYS A 296 -19.42 -2.07 -1.05
CA LYS A 296 -19.85 -1.99 0.35
C LYS A 296 -18.66 -1.86 1.30
N LEU A 297 -17.57 -2.59 1.04
CA LEU A 297 -16.35 -2.45 1.84
C LEU A 297 -15.75 -1.05 1.67
N LEU A 298 -15.66 -0.53 0.43
CA LEU A 298 -15.19 0.84 0.20
C LEU A 298 -16.07 1.89 0.93
N ALA A 299 -17.39 1.71 0.94
CA ALA A 299 -18.29 2.60 1.69
C ALA A 299 -18.07 2.50 3.21
N ALA A 300 -17.80 1.28 3.71
CA ALA A 300 -17.50 1.05 5.12
C ALA A 300 -16.15 1.63 5.54
N MET A 301 -15.19 1.75 4.62
CA MET A 301 -13.89 2.39 4.86
C MET A 301 -13.99 3.91 5.08
N GLN A 302 -15.09 4.54 4.65
CA GLN A 302 -15.33 5.99 4.82
C GLN A 302 -15.81 6.39 6.23
N VAL A 303 -15.87 5.45 7.17
CA VAL A 303 -16.29 5.73 8.57
C VAL A 303 -15.15 6.43 9.30
N PRO A 304 -15.38 7.64 9.88
CA PRO A 304 -14.32 8.44 10.50
C PRO A 304 -13.53 7.71 11.59
N GLU A 305 -14.20 6.91 12.42
CA GLU A 305 -13.56 6.17 13.50
C GLU A 305 -12.61 5.08 12.98
N ARG A 306 -12.87 4.54 11.78
CA ARG A 306 -12.00 3.57 11.13
C ARG A 306 -10.76 4.23 10.51
N GLU A 307 -10.94 5.38 9.89
CA GLU A 307 -9.81 6.18 9.39
C GLU A 307 -8.93 6.71 10.53
N LEU A 308 -9.51 7.00 11.70
CA LEU A 308 -8.73 7.36 12.89
C LEU A 308 -7.79 6.21 13.30
N ILE A 309 -8.21 4.96 13.21
CA ILE A 309 -7.33 3.81 13.48
C ILE A 309 -6.14 3.78 12.50
N MET A 310 -6.38 4.08 11.22
CA MET A 310 -5.30 4.18 10.22
C MET A 310 -4.33 5.33 10.52
N PHE A 311 -4.85 6.48 10.93
CA PHE A 311 -4.02 7.60 11.38
C PHE A 311 -3.18 7.26 12.61
N ASP A 312 -3.78 6.63 13.62
CA ASP A 312 -3.08 6.26 14.85
C ASP A 312 -1.95 5.25 14.59
N MET A 313 -2.23 4.22 13.80
CA MET A 313 -1.28 3.15 13.54
C MET A 313 -0.20 3.54 12.53
N LEU A 314 -0.56 4.24 11.46
CA LEU A 314 0.33 4.51 10.33
C LEU A 314 0.64 5.99 10.09
N GLY A 315 -0.09 6.92 10.72
CA GLY A 315 0.06 8.35 10.42
C GLY A 315 -0.51 8.75 9.04
N GLN A 316 -1.39 7.93 8.48
CA GLN A 316 -2.08 8.25 7.22
C GLN A 316 -3.10 9.36 7.47
N GLY A 317 -3.05 10.44 6.70
CA GLY A 317 -4.04 11.49 6.75
C GLY A 317 -5.41 10.99 6.30
N PRO A 318 -6.52 11.35 6.97
CA PRO A 318 -7.83 10.82 6.64
C PRO A 318 -8.36 11.35 5.31
N ALA A 319 -9.01 10.48 4.54
CA ALA A 319 -9.71 10.84 3.31
C ALA A 319 -11.02 11.58 3.61
N ASN A 320 -11.73 11.16 4.66
CA ASN A 320 -12.96 11.81 5.11
C ASN A 320 -12.65 13.00 6.04
N PRO A 321 -13.01 14.24 5.66
CA PRO A 321 -12.75 15.42 6.50
C PRO A 321 -13.38 15.36 7.90
N ALA A 322 -14.44 14.56 8.09
CA ALA A 322 -15.08 14.40 9.39
C ALA A 322 -14.15 13.74 10.43
N THR A 323 -13.16 12.97 9.98
CA THR A 323 -12.15 12.34 10.84
C THR A 323 -11.24 13.36 11.52
N ASP A 324 -11.02 14.53 10.89
CA ASP A 324 -10.10 15.56 11.43
C ASP A 324 -10.49 15.99 12.85
N ALA A 325 -11.78 16.03 13.14
CA ALA A 325 -12.29 16.40 14.47
C ALA A 325 -12.00 15.34 15.55
N LEU A 326 -11.74 14.10 15.16
CA LEU A 326 -11.44 12.98 16.05
C LEU A 326 -9.95 12.89 16.41
N ILE A 327 -9.06 13.52 15.62
CA ILE A 327 -7.62 13.49 15.85
C ILE A 327 -7.27 14.31 17.09
N PRO A 328 -6.60 13.71 18.12
CA PRO A 328 -6.13 14.43 19.29
C PRO A 328 -5.22 15.60 18.91
N GLU A 329 -5.33 16.72 19.65
CA GLU A 329 -4.64 17.97 19.33
C GLU A 329 -3.11 17.78 19.27
N ASP A 330 -2.53 17.02 20.19
CA ASP A 330 -1.10 16.72 20.24
C ASP A 330 -0.61 15.85 19.08
N GLN A 331 -1.52 15.12 18.40
CA GLN A 331 -1.22 14.28 17.24
C GLN A 331 -1.40 15.01 15.89
N ARG A 332 -2.10 16.14 15.85
CA ARG A 332 -2.37 16.89 14.61
C ARG A 332 -1.11 17.30 13.87
N ARG A 333 0.01 17.49 14.58
CA ARG A 333 1.30 17.79 13.96
C ARG A 333 1.78 16.71 12.98
N HIS A 334 1.26 15.48 13.09
CA HIS A 334 1.59 14.36 12.22
C HIS A 334 0.60 14.17 11.08
N ASN A 335 -0.52 14.90 11.06
CA ASN A 335 -1.52 14.81 10.02
C ASN A 335 -1.11 15.66 8.81
N CYS A 336 -0.82 15.01 7.67
CA CYS A 336 -0.42 15.71 6.44
C CYS A 336 -1.50 16.64 5.87
N VAL A 337 -2.77 16.38 6.16
CA VAL A 337 -3.90 17.21 5.70
C VAL A 337 -4.38 18.22 6.74
N GLU A 338 -3.74 18.30 7.92
CA GLU A 338 -3.97 19.41 8.85
C GLU A 338 -3.70 20.74 8.15
N PRO A 339 -4.59 21.75 8.22
CA PRO A 339 -4.45 23.01 7.46
C PRO A 339 -3.07 23.66 7.60
N GLU A 340 -2.49 23.66 8.81
CA GLU A 340 -1.16 24.23 9.04
C GLU A 340 -0.02 23.45 8.39
N ASN A 341 -0.17 22.16 8.20
CA ASN A 341 0.77 21.31 7.51
C ASN A 341 0.53 21.36 5.98
N ALA A 342 -0.72 21.25 5.56
CA ALA A 342 -1.11 21.19 4.15
C ALA A 342 -0.68 22.43 3.37
N LYS A 343 -0.81 23.64 3.95
CA LYS A 343 -0.41 24.90 3.29
C LYS A 343 1.09 25.03 2.98
N ARG A 344 1.93 24.17 3.60
CA ARG A 344 3.39 24.14 3.41
C ARG A 344 3.81 23.16 2.31
N GLN A 345 2.85 22.45 1.75
CA GLN A 345 3.07 21.32 0.85
C GLN A 345 2.55 21.62 -0.56
N ILE A 346 2.96 20.80 -1.49
CA ILE A 346 2.57 20.86 -2.89
C ILE A 346 1.79 19.57 -3.19
N VAL A 347 0.62 19.70 -3.81
CA VAL A 347 -0.18 18.54 -4.20
C VAL A 347 0.42 17.92 -5.45
N VAL A 348 0.65 16.61 -5.41
CA VAL A 348 1.14 15.83 -6.56
C VAL A 348 0.03 15.69 -7.60
N ASP A 349 0.34 15.98 -8.86
CA ASP A 349 -0.61 15.94 -9.97
C ASP A 349 -0.79 14.51 -10.49
N MET A 350 -1.87 13.85 -10.06
CA MET A 350 -2.17 12.47 -10.44
C MET A 350 -2.57 12.32 -11.91
N ASP A 351 -3.15 13.34 -12.54
CA ASP A 351 -3.50 13.32 -13.95
C ASP A 351 -2.22 13.35 -14.81
N TRP A 352 -1.27 14.24 -14.46
CA TRP A 352 0.03 14.26 -15.11
C TRP A 352 0.75 12.91 -14.98
N TYR A 353 0.76 12.31 -13.78
CA TYR A 353 1.36 11.01 -13.55
C TYR A 353 0.70 9.90 -14.36
N SER A 354 -0.61 9.91 -14.52
CA SER A 354 -1.34 8.89 -15.29
C SER A 354 -0.91 8.81 -16.76
N GLU A 355 -0.34 9.87 -17.30
CA GLU A 355 0.10 9.98 -18.70
C GLU A 355 1.61 9.80 -18.85
N ASN A 356 2.41 10.11 -17.83
CA ASN A 356 3.86 10.25 -17.97
C ASN A 356 4.67 9.25 -17.14
N TYR A 357 4.09 8.65 -16.09
CA TYR A 357 4.84 7.88 -15.09
C TYR A 357 5.68 6.75 -15.66
N THR A 358 5.09 5.85 -16.45
CA THR A 358 5.77 4.66 -16.94
C THR A 358 7.00 5.00 -17.76
N ALA A 359 6.87 5.94 -18.71
CA ALA A 359 8.00 6.33 -19.56
C ALA A 359 9.10 7.07 -18.79
N ALA A 360 8.72 7.89 -17.81
CA ALA A 360 9.65 8.60 -16.94
C ALA A 360 10.40 7.63 -15.99
N LEU A 361 9.68 6.65 -15.44
CA LEU A 361 10.24 5.68 -14.51
C LEU A 361 11.29 4.78 -15.18
N ASP A 362 11.01 4.24 -16.36
CA ASP A 362 11.96 3.38 -17.09
C ASP A 362 13.30 4.07 -17.29
N LYS A 363 13.27 5.35 -17.70
CA LYS A 363 14.47 6.16 -17.87
C LYS A 363 15.18 6.43 -16.55
N TYR A 364 14.42 6.76 -15.50
CA TYR A 364 14.95 7.03 -14.16
C TYR A 364 15.67 5.83 -13.57
N LEU A 365 15.05 4.64 -13.63
CA LEU A 365 15.65 3.40 -13.12
C LEU A 365 16.94 3.05 -13.82
N ALA A 366 17.04 3.29 -15.13
CA ALA A 366 18.27 3.10 -15.88
C ALA A 366 19.38 4.06 -15.43
N GLU A 367 19.04 5.30 -15.09
CA GLU A 367 19.99 6.31 -14.67
C GLU A 367 20.55 6.12 -13.25
N ILE A 368 19.69 5.71 -12.30
CA ILE A 368 20.14 5.44 -10.92
C ILE A 368 20.92 4.13 -10.78
N ALA A 369 20.75 3.19 -11.74
CA ALA A 369 21.48 1.92 -11.79
C ALA A 369 22.86 2.03 -12.46
N ALA A 370 23.10 3.05 -13.29
CA ALA A 370 24.36 3.29 -14.01
C ALA A 370 25.41 3.97 -13.12
#